data_37759642c8f63924099ccdc1cdd297ee
#
_entry.id   37759642c8f63924099ccdc1cdd297ee
#
_cell.length_a   1.000
_cell.length_b   1.000
_cell.length_c   1.000
_cell.angle_alpha   90.00
_cell.angle_beta   90.00
_cell.angle_gamma   90.00
#
_symmetry.space_group_name_H-M   'P 1'
#
loop_
_entity.id
_entity.type
_entity.pdbx_description
1 polymer ?
#
loop_
_entity_poly.entity_id
_entity_poly.type
_entity_poly.pdbx_seq_one_letter_code
_entity_poly.pdbx_strand_id
1 'polypeptide(L)'
;MPRDDPEDDEAPENVWLGLARDLIVAGVIVAVFLASMYAYAGTWPPLVVVESSSMQHSGQESFLGVIDTGDMVFQQAAPTRASILTYIEGRASGYATYGDYGDVIIFNRPGNPTPVIHRAIMYVTIRTNGTADVPDLALLSSDWFATDESGLPTTSPYFLQNVTIRHMGFNHNFNITFDFRTTGSLARFAPRSGYITMGDQNAYLACAISLECSSNAYDPGWMPHQSDVIGRARGEIPWFGLLKLTLSPTDSCCNSWGDPEAPKNSWDGLLGGLIFLLALPFILEIAGRAWTKYVGPRLPKVRWPWRKAAAEGDRRTKREPGRRTR
;
A
#
# COMPACT_ATOMS: atom_id res chain seq x y z
N MET A 1 -21.81 34.37 -62.91
CA MET A 1 -20.63 34.69 -62.12
C MET A 1 -20.75 33.98 -60.80
N PRO A 2 -20.00 32.93 -60.56
CA PRO A 2 -19.92 32.34 -59.22
C PRO A 2 -19.13 33.27 -58.32
N ARG A 3 -19.60 33.49 -57.10
CA ARG A 3 -18.85 34.17 -56.03
C ARG A 3 -17.82 33.18 -55.51
N ASP A 4 -16.54 33.54 -55.63
CA ASP A 4 -15.46 32.90 -54.93
C ASP A 4 -15.60 33.30 -53.47
N ASP A 5 -15.97 32.37 -52.62
CA ASP A 5 -15.87 32.51 -51.18
C ASP A 5 -14.35 32.50 -50.84
N PRO A 6 -13.84 33.41 -49.97
CA PRO A 6 -12.44 33.35 -49.57
C PRO A 6 -12.22 32.05 -48.78
N GLU A 7 -11.33 31.19 -49.29
CA GLU A 7 -10.74 30.12 -48.50
C GLU A 7 -10.13 30.76 -47.26
N ASP A 8 -10.62 30.39 -46.09
CA ASP A 8 -9.99 30.72 -44.82
C ASP A 8 -8.61 30.05 -44.80
N ASP A 9 -7.58 30.80 -45.18
CA ASP A 9 -6.17 30.44 -44.98
C ASP A 9 -5.92 30.39 -43.47
N GLU A 10 -6.26 29.26 -42.85
CA GLU A 10 -5.76 28.95 -41.49
C GLU A 10 -4.25 28.90 -41.57
N ALA A 11 -3.58 29.87 -40.93
CA ALA A 11 -2.13 29.91 -40.81
C ALA A 11 -1.65 28.57 -40.26
N PRO A 12 -0.59 27.95 -40.82
CA PRO A 12 -0.14 26.63 -40.38
C PRO A 12 0.13 26.66 -38.88
N GLU A 13 -0.69 25.94 -38.09
CA GLU A 13 -0.44 25.77 -36.68
C GLU A 13 1.00 25.26 -36.53
N ASN A 14 1.76 25.97 -35.70
CA ASN A 14 3.17 25.65 -35.50
C ASN A 14 3.23 24.31 -34.73
N VAL A 15 3.36 23.19 -35.45
CA VAL A 15 3.31 21.81 -34.90
C VAL A 15 4.23 21.65 -33.69
N TRP A 16 5.38 22.36 -33.70
CA TRP A 16 6.32 22.35 -32.58
C TRP A 16 5.76 23.02 -31.31
N LEU A 17 4.99 24.10 -31.45
CA LEU A 17 4.33 24.76 -30.32
C LEU A 17 3.20 23.88 -29.76
N GLY A 18 2.45 23.19 -30.61
CA GLY A 18 1.45 22.21 -30.21
C GLY A 18 2.09 21.07 -29.41
N LEU A 19 3.15 20.46 -29.96
CA LEU A 19 3.88 19.38 -29.28
C LEU A 19 4.48 19.85 -27.93
N ALA A 20 5.09 21.03 -27.90
CA ALA A 20 5.66 21.59 -26.66
C ALA A 20 4.58 21.81 -25.60
N ARG A 21 3.43 22.35 -25.97
CA ARG A 21 2.27 22.51 -25.06
C ARG A 21 1.82 21.17 -24.51
N ASP A 22 1.66 20.16 -25.35
CA ASP A 22 1.16 18.85 -24.95
C ASP A 22 2.16 18.12 -24.04
N LEU A 23 3.47 18.25 -24.28
CA LEU A 23 4.51 17.76 -23.38
C LEU A 23 4.51 18.46 -22.02
N ILE A 24 4.32 19.80 -22.01
CA ILE A 24 4.22 20.55 -20.76
C ILE A 24 2.98 20.10 -19.97
N VAL A 25 1.82 19.98 -20.62
CA VAL A 25 0.59 19.53 -19.97
C VAL A 25 0.76 18.10 -19.40
N ALA A 26 1.33 17.19 -20.18
CA ALA A 26 1.62 15.84 -19.71
C ALA A 26 2.59 15.86 -18.51
N GLY A 27 3.65 16.66 -18.57
CA GLY A 27 4.62 16.83 -17.48
C GLY A 27 3.96 17.37 -16.20
N VAL A 28 3.08 18.37 -16.33
CA VAL A 28 2.32 18.91 -15.18
C VAL A 28 1.40 17.85 -14.57
N ILE A 29 0.68 17.08 -15.39
CA ILE A 29 -0.19 16.00 -14.91
C ILE A 29 0.61 14.97 -14.12
N VAL A 30 1.75 14.52 -14.66
CA VAL A 30 2.63 13.56 -13.98
C VAL A 30 3.17 14.15 -12.67
N ALA A 31 3.62 15.40 -12.69
CA ALA A 31 4.13 16.07 -11.48
C ALA A 31 3.06 16.19 -10.38
N VAL A 32 1.84 16.57 -10.73
CA VAL A 32 0.71 16.64 -9.79
C VAL A 32 0.36 15.26 -9.23
N PHE A 33 0.37 14.23 -10.09
CA PHE A 33 0.12 12.84 -9.67
C PHE A 33 1.19 12.37 -8.66
N LEU A 34 2.47 12.52 -8.98
CA LEU A 34 3.57 12.14 -8.08
C LEU A 34 3.56 12.93 -6.78
N ALA A 35 3.28 14.23 -6.85
CA ALA A 35 3.15 15.07 -5.65
C ALA A 35 1.97 14.62 -4.76
N SER A 36 0.85 14.23 -5.35
CA SER A 36 -0.31 13.69 -4.63
C SER A 36 0.02 12.36 -3.94
N MET A 37 0.72 11.47 -4.65
CA MET A 37 1.20 10.21 -4.07
C MET A 37 2.15 10.46 -2.89
N TYR A 38 3.11 11.37 -3.04
CA TYR A 38 4.03 11.74 -1.98
C TYR A 38 3.30 12.36 -0.78
N ALA A 39 2.35 13.26 -1.03
CA ALA A 39 1.54 13.88 0.03
C ALA A 39 0.71 12.85 0.82
N TYR A 40 0.21 11.80 0.15
CA TYR A 40 -0.48 10.69 0.81
C TYR A 40 0.47 9.78 1.60
N ALA A 41 1.59 9.42 0.99
CA ALA A 41 2.55 8.47 1.56
C ALA A 41 3.40 9.09 2.69
N GLY A 42 3.77 10.36 2.58
CA GLY A 42 4.70 11.03 3.50
C GLY A 42 6.13 10.45 3.46
N THR A 43 6.41 9.54 2.52
CA THR A 43 7.72 8.89 2.32
C THR A 43 7.96 8.63 0.83
N TRP A 44 9.23 8.35 0.46
CA TRP A 44 9.62 8.04 -0.89
C TRP A 44 10.50 6.77 -0.93
N PRO A 45 10.29 5.84 -1.87
CA PRO A 45 9.20 5.80 -2.86
C PRO A 45 7.84 5.53 -2.18
N PRO A 46 6.71 6.02 -2.76
CA PRO A 46 5.38 5.82 -2.18
C PRO A 46 4.81 4.41 -2.40
N LEU A 47 5.41 3.63 -3.30
CA LEU A 47 5.02 2.27 -3.66
C LEU A 47 6.21 1.33 -3.52
N VAL A 48 5.95 0.13 -3.02
CA VAL A 48 6.90 -0.99 -2.96
C VAL A 48 6.30 -2.21 -3.64
N VAL A 49 7.13 -3.00 -4.31
CA VAL A 49 6.73 -4.27 -4.93
C VAL A 49 6.98 -5.39 -3.95
N VAL A 50 6.01 -6.27 -3.78
CA VAL A 50 6.09 -7.46 -2.94
C VAL A 50 6.81 -8.56 -3.72
N GLU A 51 7.97 -9.00 -3.22
CA GLU A 51 8.87 -9.91 -3.91
C GLU A 51 8.80 -11.36 -3.40
N SER A 52 8.10 -11.60 -2.28
CA SER A 52 8.03 -12.91 -1.64
C SER A 52 6.62 -13.26 -1.16
N SER A 53 6.39 -14.55 -0.97
CA SER A 53 5.10 -15.13 -0.54
C SER A 53 4.83 -15.04 0.97
N SER A 54 5.71 -14.39 1.75
CA SER A 54 5.65 -14.42 3.22
C SER A 54 4.35 -13.87 3.83
N MET A 55 3.61 -13.03 3.11
CA MET A 55 2.36 -12.41 3.57
C MET A 55 1.10 -12.99 2.92
N GLN A 56 1.23 -13.93 1.97
CA GLN A 56 0.10 -14.56 1.28
C GLN A 56 -0.79 -15.35 2.24
N HIS A 57 -2.08 -15.43 1.93
CA HIS A 57 -3.02 -16.31 2.63
C HIS A 57 -3.30 -17.61 1.86
N SER A 58 -2.89 -17.67 0.60
CA SER A 58 -2.96 -18.85 -0.25
C SER A 58 -1.79 -18.89 -1.23
N GLY A 59 -1.20 -20.06 -1.45
CA GLY A 59 -0.19 -20.23 -2.50
C GLY A 59 -0.78 -20.40 -3.91
N GLN A 60 -2.12 -20.48 -4.05
CA GLN A 60 -2.79 -20.73 -5.32
C GLN A 60 -3.63 -19.54 -5.79
N GLU A 61 -4.19 -18.78 -4.87
CA GLU A 61 -5.16 -17.73 -5.16
C GLU A 61 -4.73 -16.42 -4.49
N SER A 62 -4.71 -15.35 -5.27
CA SER A 62 -4.56 -13.97 -4.80
C SER A 62 -5.93 -13.39 -4.50
N PHE A 63 -6.02 -12.65 -3.41
CA PHE A 63 -7.24 -11.99 -2.95
C PHE A 63 -7.00 -10.49 -2.80
N LEU A 64 -7.94 -9.67 -3.25
CA LEU A 64 -7.91 -8.25 -2.96
C LEU A 64 -8.01 -8.01 -1.44
N GLY A 65 -7.13 -7.18 -0.91
CA GLY A 65 -7.05 -6.91 0.52
C GLY A 65 -6.18 -7.92 1.30
N VAL A 66 -5.37 -8.71 0.59
CA VAL A 66 -4.28 -9.54 1.11
C VAL A 66 -3.02 -9.21 0.33
N ILE A 67 -1.88 -9.21 0.97
CA ILE A 67 -0.61 -8.91 0.31
C ILE A 67 -0.07 -10.18 -0.32
N ASP A 68 -0.03 -10.20 -1.65
CA ASP A 68 0.48 -11.32 -2.43
C ASP A 68 1.76 -10.97 -3.19
N THR A 69 2.55 -11.99 -3.56
CA THR A 69 3.72 -11.80 -4.43
C THR A 69 3.29 -11.15 -5.75
N GLY A 70 3.96 -10.05 -6.10
CA GLY A 70 3.66 -9.29 -7.30
C GLY A 70 2.71 -8.12 -7.10
N ASP A 71 2.20 -7.89 -5.91
CA ASP A 71 1.44 -6.69 -5.61
C ASP A 71 2.36 -5.47 -5.48
N MET A 72 1.81 -4.30 -5.77
CA MET A 72 2.42 -3.02 -5.44
C MET A 72 1.67 -2.42 -4.26
N VAL A 73 2.36 -2.28 -3.14
CA VAL A 73 1.76 -1.79 -1.90
C VAL A 73 2.11 -0.32 -1.68
N PHE A 74 1.09 0.50 -1.41
CA PHE A 74 1.31 1.87 -0.94
C PHE A 74 1.88 1.84 0.47
N GLN A 75 3.03 2.50 0.67
CA GLN A 75 3.58 2.70 1.99
C GLN A 75 3.24 4.09 2.51
N GLN A 76 2.83 4.17 3.76
CA GLN A 76 2.56 5.42 4.45
C GLN A 76 3.54 5.57 5.61
N ALA A 77 4.18 6.73 5.71
CA ALA A 77 5.12 7.03 6.78
C ALA A 77 4.51 6.76 8.16
N ALA A 78 5.29 6.14 9.03
CA ALA A 78 4.91 5.82 10.41
C ALA A 78 6.02 6.30 11.37
N PRO A 79 6.13 7.63 11.60
CA PRO A 79 7.29 8.23 12.27
C PRO A 79 7.38 7.93 13.76
N THR A 80 6.29 7.49 14.39
CA THR A 80 6.22 7.23 15.83
C THR A 80 5.59 5.87 16.13
N ARG A 81 5.86 5.34 17.32
CA ARG A 81 5.20 4.11 17.81
C ARG A 81 3.67 4.19 17.74
N ALA A 82 3.10 5.34 18.07
CA ALA A 82 1.64 5.56 18.03
C ALA A 82 1.07 5.56 16.59
N SER A 83 1.91 5.64 15.55
CA SER A 83 1.48 5.55 14.15
C SER A 83 1.23 4.11 13.69
N ILE A 84 1.59 3.10 14.50
CA ILE A 84 1.50 1.68 14.17
C ILE A 84 0.64 1.00 15.22
N LEU A 85 -0.46 0.39 14.79
CA LEU A 85 -1.27 -0.49 15.64
C LEU A 85 -0.77 -1.93 15.46
N THR A 86 -0.26 -2.51 16.55
CA THR A 86 0.18 -3.91 16.54
C THR A 86 -1.02 -4.86 16.43
N TYR A 87 -0.75 -6.14 16.14
CA TYR A 87 -1.77 -7.20 16.14
C TYR A 87 -2.57 -7.21 17.45
N ILE A 88 -1.89 -7.09 18.59
CA ILE A 88 -2.54 -7.05 19.91
C ILE A 88 -3.49 -5.85 20.01
N GLU A 89 -3.02 -4.65 19.66
CA GLU A 89 -3.84 -3.42 19.70
C GLU A 89 -4.99 -3.48 18.69
N GLY A 90 -4.70 -4.00 17.48
CA GLY A 90 -5.70 -4.20 16.43
C GLY A 90 -6.80 -5.17 16.88
N ARG A 91 -6.42 -6.30 17.48
CA ARG A 91 -7.36 -7.29 17.99
C ARG A 91 -8.24 -6.73 19.12
N ALA A 92 -7.65 -5.96 20.02
CA ALA A 92 -8.39 -5.33 21.10
C ALA A 92 -9.38 -4.26 20.62
N SER A 93 -9.05 -3.54 19.54
CA SER A 93 -9.89 -2.48 18.97
C SER A 93 -10.80 -2.92 17.82
N GLY A 94 -10.64 -4.14 17.31
CA GLY A 94 -11.30 -4.61 16.09
C GLY A 94 -10.70 -4.07 14.80
N TYR A 95 -9.51 -3.45 14.85
CA TYR A 95 -8.83 -2.92 13.68
C TYR A 95 -8.03 -4.00 12.96
N ALA A 96 -8.28 -4.17 11.66
CA ALA A 96 -7.61 -5.15 10.82
C ALA A 96 -7.16 -4.53 9.48
N THR A 97 -6.06 -5.05 8.93
CA THR A 97 -5.56 -4.75 7.59
C THR A 97 -5.07 -6.03 6.92
N TYR A 98 -5.29 -6.15 5.63
CA TYR A 98 -4.80 -7.30 4.85
C TYR A 98 -5.20 -8.66 5.45
N GLY A 99 -6.48 -8.76 5.82
CA GLY A 99 -7.10 -10.02 6.25
C GLY A 99 -6.82 -10.47 7.68
N ASP A 100 -6.05 -9.69 8.50
CA ASP A 100 -5.81 -10.00 9.90
C ASP A 100 -5.61 -8.72 10.72
N TYR A 101 -5.57 -8.83 12.06
CA TYR A 101 -5.49 -7.71 12.98
C TYR A 101 -4.17 -6.92 12.88
N GLY A 102 -4.24 -5.61 13.13
CA GLY A 102 -3.09 -4.71 13.21
C GLY A 102 -2.53 -4.28 11.87
N ASP A 103 -1.42 -3.56 11.93
CA ASP A 103 -0.71 -3.00 10.77
C ASP A 103 0.34 -3.96 10.22
N VAL A 104 0.50 -3.97 8.91
CA VAL A 104 1.66 -4.52 8.22
C VAL A 104 2.67 -3.40 8.05
N ILE A 105 3.89 -3.59 8.54
CA ILE A 105 4.97 -2.60 8.49
C ILE A 105 6.03 -2.97 7.46
N ILE A 106 6.65 -1.94 6.91
CA ILE A 106 7.76 -2.03 5.95
C ILE A 106 8.99 -1.50 6.66
N PHE A 107 10.03 -2.31 6.78
CA PHE A 107 11.21 -1.96 7.58
C PHE A 107 12.52 -2.44 6.97
N ASN A 108 13.59 -1.74 7.28
CA ASN A 108 14.95 -2.11 6.89
C ASN A 108 15.49 -3.20 7.81
N ARG A 109 16.19 -4.16 7.22
CA ARG A 109 16.94 -5.20 7.93
C ARG A 109 18.41 -5.07 7.57
N PRO A 110 19.33 -4.96 8.54
CA PRO A 110 20.76 -4.89 8.26
C PRO A 110 21.24 -6.07 7.44
N GLY A 111 22.05 -5.77 6.41
CA GLY A 111 22.58 -6.78 5.49
C GLY A 111 21.62 -7.23 4.39
N ASN A 112 20.38 -6.71 4.36
CA ASN A 112 19.45 -6.95 3.28
C ASN A 112 19.14 -5.62 2.56
N PRO A 113 19.43 -5.49 1.26
CA PRO A 113 19.11 -4.27 0.52
C PRO A 113 17.61 -4.07 0.28
N THR A 114 16.83 -5.16 0.31
CA THR A 114 15.38 -5.13 0.14
C THR A 114 14.69 -5.00 1.48
N PRO A 115 13.81 -4.00 1.68
CA PRO A 115 12.98 -3.90 2.88
C PRO A 115 12.09 -5.13 3.08
N VAL A 116 11.83 -5.47 4.33
CA VAL A 116 10.90 -6.54 4.71
C VAL A 116 9.52 -5.96 4.92
N ILE A 117 8.48 -6.68 4.49
CA ILE A 117 7.08 -6.34 4.69
C ILE A 117 6.41 -7.44 5.51
N HIS A 118 6.14 -7.19 6.81
CA HIS A 118 5.55 -8.15 7.74
C HIS A 118 4.58 -7.48 8.71
N ARG A 119 3.71 -8.25 9.33
CA ARG A 119 2.75 -7.77 10.33
C ARG A 119 3.45 -7.47 11.66
N ALA A 120 3.16 -6.31 12.25
CA ALA A 120 3.63 -5.93 13.57
C ALA A 120 2.77 -6.64 14.64
N ILE A 121 3.34 -7.62 15.34
CA ILE A 121 2.59 -8.41 16.32
C ILE A 121 2.46 -7.69 17.66
N MET A 122 3.57 -7.27 18.22
CA MET A 122 3.64 -6.55 19.49
C MET A 122 4.87 -5.67 19.55
N TYR A 123 4.83 -4.63 20.38
CA TYR A 123 6.03 -3.86 20.72
C TYR A 123 6.56 -4.31 22.06
N VAL A 124 7.83 -4.71 22.11
CA VAL A 124 8.42 -5.32 23.32
C VAL A 124 9.72 -4.63 23.71
N THR A 125 10.01 -4.65 25.01
CA THR A 125 11.34 -4.32 25.53
C THR A 125 11.96 -5.58 26.12
N ILE A 126 12.98 -6.13 25.44
CA ILE A 126 13.70 -7.33 25.88
C ILE A 126 14.87 -6.91 26.78
N ARG A 127 14.98 -7.53 27.93
CA ARG A 127 15.99 -7.27 28.97
C ARG A 127 17.11 -8.30 28.91
N THR A 128 18.29 -7.93 29.40
CA THR A 128 19.47 -8.82 29.45
C THR A 128 19.31 -10.04 30.36
N ASN A 129 18.39 -9.98 31.34
CA ASN A 129 18.12 -11.07 32.27
C ASN A 129 17.20 -12.17 31.71
N GLY A 130 16.84 -12.11 30.42
CA GLY A 130 15.92 -13.09 29.80
C GLY A 130 14.48 -12.84 30.16
N THR A 131 14.09 -11.57 30.35
CA THR A 131 12.68 -11.17 30.51
C THR A 131 12.32 -10.07 29.51
N ALA A 132 11.05 -9.90 29.27
CA ALA A 132 10.53 -8.83 28.41
C ALA A 132 9.31 -8.16 29.01
N ASP A 133 9.11 -6.90 28.64
CA ASP A 133 7.90 -6.15 28.91
C ASP A 133 7.07 -6.03 27.64
N VAL A 134 5.79 -6.37 27.72
CA VAL A 134 4.81 -6.30 26.61
C VAL A 134 3.52 -5.63 27.12
N PRO A 135 3.53 -4.30 27.35
CA PRO A 135 2.41 -3.59 27.98
C PRO A 135 1.07 -3.78 27.25
N ASP A 136 1.11 -3.95 25.90
CA ASP A 136 -0.07 -4.10 25.06
C ASP A 136 -0.90 -5.35 25.42
N LEU A 137 -0.30 -6.36 26.07
CA LEU A 137 -1.05 -7.56 26.55
C LEU A 137 -2.17 -7.23 27.52
N ALA A 138 -2.07 -6.12 28.25
CA ALA A 138 -3.13 -5.66 29.13
C ALA A 138 -4.45 -5.34 28.39
N LEU A 139 -4.39 -5.14 27.06
CA LEU A 139 -5.56 -4.92 26.20
C LEU A 139 -6.31 -6.22 25.87
N LEU A 140 -5.64 -7.37 25.98
CA LEU A 140 -6.24 -8.69 25.75
C LEU A 140 -6.68 -9.29 27.08
N SER A 141 -7.98 -9.48 27.28
CA SER A 141 -8.53 -9.89 28.59
C SER A 141 -8.13 -11.31 29.01
N SER A 142 -8.21 -12.33 28.14
CA SER A 142 -7.98 -13.74 28.51
C SER A 142 -7.33 -14.60 27.43
N ASP A 143 -6.96 -14.01 26.31
CA ASP A 143 -6.47 -14.74 25.15
C ASP A 143 -4.94 -14.89 25.12
N TRP A 144 -4.33 -14.78 26.27
CA TRP A 144 -2.90 -15.02 26.45
C TRP A 144 -2.61 -15.65 27.81
N PHE A 145 -1.46 -16.29 27.93
CA PHE A 145 -0.86 -16.75 29.19
C PHE A 145 0.66 -16.60 29.10
N ALA A 146 1.28 -16.38 30.24
CA ALA A 146 2.71 -16.13 30.31
C ALA A 146 3.34 -16.68 31.58
N THR A 147 4.66 -16.76 31.60
CA THR A 147 5.43 -16.99 32.81
C THR A 147 6.30 -15.79 33.13
N ASP A 148 6.43 -15.48 34.45
CA ASP A 148 7.29 -14.41 34.93
C ASP A 148 8.75 -14.84 35.05
N GLU A 149 9.61 -13.97 35.61
CA GLU A 149 11.02 -14.23 35.82
C GLU A 149 11.34 -15.43 36.72
N SER A 150 10.39 -15.86 37.54
CA SER A 150 10.50 -17.05 38.40
C SER A 150 10.00 -18.32 37.71
N GLY A 151 9.50 -18.23 36.46
CA GLY A 151 8.88 -19.32 35.72
C GLY A 151 7.48 -19.64 36.19
N LEU A 152 6.85 -18.79 37.00
CA LEU A 152 5.50 -18.97 37.49
C LEU A 152 4.47 -18.31 36.56
N PRO A 153 3.26 -18.87 36.43
CA PRO A 153 2.19 -18.24 35.69
C PRO A 153 1.88 -16.83 36.18
N THR A 154 1.73 -15.90 35.24
CA THR A 154 1.47 -14.49 35.54
C THR A 154 0.42 -13.88 34.59
N THR A 155 -0.30 -12.87 35.11
CA THR A 155 -1.17 -11.98 34.34
C THR A 155 -0.57 -10.58 34.19
N SER A 156 0.62 -10.35 34.79
CA SER A 156 1.36 -9.11 34.60
C SER A 156 1.99 -9.09 33.19
N PRO A 157 1.90 -7.98 32.44
CA PRO A 157 2.56 -7.86 31.12
C PRO A 157 4.04 -7.47 31.22
N TYR A 158 4.63 -7.56 32.41
CA TYR A 158 6.02 -7.17 32.68
C TYR A 158 6.84 -8.33 33.22
N PHE A 159 8.15 -8.30 32.93
CA PHE A 159 9.14 -9.31 33.36
C PHE A 159 8.81 -10.73 32.89
N LEU A 160 8.30 -10.84 31.65
CA LEU A 160 7.89 -12.11 31.09
C LEU A 160 9.09 -12.91 30.56
N GLN A 161 9.17 -14.19 30.90
CA GLN A 161 10.09 -15.13 30.26
C GLN A 161 9.54 -15.67 28.93
N ASN A 162 8.25 -15.89 28.85
CA ASN A 162 7.55 -16.22 27.62
C ASN A 162 6.10 -15.72 27.67
N VAL A 163 5.51 -15.62 26.49
CA VAL A 163 4.08 -15.36 26.35
C VAL A 163 3.52 -16.19 25.21
N THR A 164 2.40 -16.82 25.45
CA THR A 164 1.61 -17.50 24.42
C THR A 164 0.35 -16.72 24.17
N ILE A 165 0.15 -16.32 22.93
CA ILE A 165 -1.09 -15.66 22.49
C ILE A 165 -1.91 -16.69 21.72
N ARG A 166 -3.20 -16.79 22.07
CA ARG A 166 -4.14 -17.74 21.49
C ARG A 166 -4.84 -17.16 20.28
N HIS A 167 -5.31 -18.04 19.42
CA HIS A 167 -6.11 -17.72 18.23
C HIS A 167 -5.43 -16.69 17.33
N MET A 168 -4.15 -16.90 17.04
CA MET A 168 -3.35 -16.10 16.12
C MET A 168 -3.38 -16.65 14.69
N GLY A 169 -2.81 -15.84 13.77
CA GLY A 169 -2.77 -16.11 12.36
C GLY A 169 -4.07 -15.71 11.66
N PHE A 170 -4.04 -15.51 10.36
CA PHE A 170 -5.18 -15.02 9.57
C PHE A 170 -6.41 -15.92 9.61
N ASN A 171 -6.26 -17.20 10.01
CA ASN A 171 -7.35 -18.14 10.26
C ASN A 171 -7.74 -18.25 11.75
N HIS A 172 -7.04 -17.54 12.65
CA HIS A 172 -7.26 -17.48 14.09
C HIS A 172 -7.24 -18.85 14.80
N ASN A 173 -6.44 -19.80 14.30
CA ASN A 173 -6.42 -21.16 14.82
C ASN A 173 -5.16 -21.54 15.60
N PHE A 174 -4.15 -20.66 15.63
CA PHE A 174 -2.85 -20.99 16.20
C PHE A 174 -2.63 -20.39 17.58
N ASN A 175 -1.91 -21.13 18.42
CA ASN A 175 -1.36 -20.61 19.68
C ASN A 175 0.14 -20.44 19.46
N ILE A 176 0.63 -19.19 19.48
CA ILE A 176 2.03 -18.90 19.20
C ILE A 176 2.73 -18.45 20.47
N THR A 177 3.83 -19.11 20.81
CA THR A 177 4.64 -18.82 22.01
C THR A 177 5.88 -18.01 21.62
N PHE A 178 6.04 -16.85 22.23
CA PHE A 178 7.21 -15.98 22.10
C PHE A 178 8.12 -16.21 23.34
N ASP A 179 9.36 -16.62 23.10
CA ASP A 179 10.31 -17.00 24.17
C ASP A 179 11.43 -15.96 24.30
N PHE A 180 11.43 -15.25 25.42
CA PHE A 180 12.40 -14.19 25.74
C PHE A 180 13.56 -14.67 26.62
N ARG A 181 13.48 -15.90 27.16
CA ARG A 181 14.55 -16.45 28.00
C ARG A 181 15.90 -16.35 27.31
N THR A 182 16.99 -16.31 28.08
CA THR A 182 18.36 -16.23 27.56
C THR A 182 18.72 -17.37 26.58
N THR A 183 18.00 -18.49 26.64
CA THR A 183 18.07 -19.63 25.73
C THR A 183 17.06 -19.55 24.59
N GLY A 184 16.12 -18.60 24.63
CA GLY A 184 15.06 -18.45 23.67
C GLY A 184 15.51 -17.77 22.37
N SER A 185 14.67 -17.89 21.34
CA SER A 185 14.96 -17.35 20.02
C SER A 185 15.11 -15.82 19.99
N LEU A 186 14.43 -15.12 20.92
CA LEU A 186 14.43 -13.66 20.99
C LEU A 186 15.58 -13.09 21.86
N ALA A 187 16.28 -13.91 22.63
CA ALA A 187 17.37 -13.47 23.51
C ALA A 187 18.48 -12.67 22.81
N ARG A 188 18.72 -12.97 21.53
CA ARG A 188 19.72 -12.26 20.71
C ARG A 188 19.47 -10.76 20.56
N PHE A 189 18.24 -10.32 20.80
CA PHE A 189 17.86 -8.91 20.70
C PHE A 189 18.00 -8.12 22.01
N ALA A 190 18.37 -8.77 23.10
CA ALA A 190 18.57 -8.10 24.38
C ALA A 190 19.89 -7.29 24.43
N PRO A 191 19.93 -6.09 25.05
CA PRO A 191 18.78 -5.30 25.50
C PRO A 191 18.27 -4.41 24.36
N ARG A 192 17.02 -4.61 23.95
CA ARG A 192 16.44 -3.84 22.84
C ARG A 192 14.91 -3.70 22.97
N SER A 193 14.40 -2.56 22.53
CA SER A 193 12.96 -2.38 22.29
C SER A 193 12.69 -2.40 20.77
N GLY A 194 11.57 -3.00 20.37
CA GLY A 194 11.20 -3.08 18.96
C GLY A 194 9.94 -3.89 18.72
N TYR A 195 9.62 -4.09 17.46
CA TYR A 195 8.48 -4.88 17.05
C TYR A 195 8.88 -6.34 16.88
N ILE A 196 8.11 -7.24 17.44
CA ILE A 196 8.08 -8.62 16.98
C ILE A 196 7.20 -8.62 15.73
N THR A 197 7.74 -9.10 14.61
CA THR A 197 7.06 -9.16 13.32
C THR A 197 6.82 -10.60 12.87
N MET A 198 5.83 -10.78 12.00
CA MET A 198 5.40 -12.08 11.50
C MET A 198 4.93 -11.95 10.05
N GLY A 199 5.42 -12.82 9.17
CA GLY A 199 4.81 -13.02 7.88
C GLY A 199 3.60 -13.94 8.02
N ASP A 200 2.45 -13.56 7.50
CA ASP A 200 1.19 -14.30 7.68
C ASP A 200 1.30 -15.73 7.16
N GLN A 201 1.85 -15.93 5.95
CA GLN A 201 2.10 -17.24 5.38
C GLN A 201 3.18 -18.03 6.13
N ASN A 202 4.25 -17.35 6.56
CA ASN A 202 5.32 -18.00 7.30
C ASN A 202 4.78 -18.60 8.61
N ALA A 203 3.94 -17.86 9.32
CA ALA A 203 3.28 -18.34 10.52
C ALA A 203 2.35 -19.53 10.23
N TYR A 204 1.55 -19.42 9.16
CA TYR A 204 0.68 -20.52 8.75
C TYR A 204 1.48 -21.80 8.49
N LEU A 205 2.54 -21.73 7.69
CA LEU A 205 3.37 -22.89 7.37
C LEU A 205 4.10 -23.45 8.60
N ALA A 206 4.56 -22.59 9.51
CA ALA A 206 5.25 -23.00 10.74
C ALA A 206 4.31 -23.69 11.75
N CYS A 207 3.01 -23.41 11.69
CA CYS A 207 2.00 -23.91 12.62
C CYS A 207 1.13 -25.03 12.03
N ALA A 208 1.01 -25.13 10.70
CA ALA A 208 0.10 -26.09 10.05
C ALA A 208 0.57 -27.56 10.16
N ILE A 209 1.86 -27.79 10.42
CA ILE A 209 2.46 -29.13 10.44
C ILE A 209 2.43 -29.75 11.84
N SER A 210 2.37 -28.94 12.91
CA SER A 210 2.33 -29.41 14.28
C SER A 210 1.34 -28.59 15.12
N LEU A 211 0.78 -29.21 16.16
CA LEU A 211 -0.10 -28.51 17.14
C LEU A 211 0.64 -27.41 17.89
N GLU A 212 1.97 -27.49 17.95
CA GLU A 212 2.84 -26.46 18.52
C GLU A 212 3.59 -25.78 17.37
N CYS A 213 3.42 -24.46 17.27
CA CYS A 213 4.14 -23.67 16.25
C CYS A 213 5.65 -23.73 16.50
N SER A 214 6.41 -23.90 15.41
CA SER A 214 7.86 -23.78 15.49
C SER A 214 8.28 -22.34 15.77
N SER A 215 9.53 -22.13 16.22
CA SER A 215 10.10 -20.80 16.45
C SER A 215 10.19 -19.91 15.18
N ASN A 216 9.86 -20.47 14.01
CA ASN A 216 9.80 -19.75 12.74
C ASN A 216 8.41 -19.16 12.46
N ALA A 217 7.45 -19.30 13.37
CA ALA A 217 6.12 -18.67 13.24
C ALA A 217 6.19 -17.13 13.27
N TYR A 218 7.26 -16.57 13.82
CA TYR A 218 7.57 -15.14 13.80
C TYR A 218 9.02 -14.93 13.34
N ASP A 219 9.40 -13.67 13.07
CA ASP A 219 10.74 -13.38 12.56
C ASP A 219 11.84 -13.62 13.60
N PRO A 220 12.61 -14.70 13.48
CA PRO A 220 13.70 -14.96 14.42
C PRO A 220 14.98 -14.20 14.04
N GLY A 221 15.03 -13.59 12.87
CA GLY A 221 16.22 -13.00 12.29
C GLY A 221 16.45 -11.52 12.62
N TRP A 222 15.38 -10.77 12.86
CA TRP A 222 15.46 -9.33 13.14
C TRP A 222 14.23 -8.85 13.91
N MET A 223 14.46 -7.91 14.81
CA MET A 223 13.44 -7.19 15.56
C MET A 223 13.60 -5.71 15.25
N PRO A 224 12.79 -5.12 14.33
CA PRO A 224 12.92 -3.73 13.95
C PRO A 224 12.60 -2.80 15.12
N HIS A 225 13.48 -1.83 15.35
CA HIS A 225 13.19 -0.68 16.20
C HIS A 225 12.35 0.33 15.39
N GLN A 226 11.73 1.31 16.07
CA GLN A 226 10.95 2.34 15.38
C GLN A 226 11.72 3.07 14.27
N SER A 227 13.02 3.28 14.46
CA SER A 227 13.92 3.91 13.46
C SER A 227 14.18 3.06 12.22
N ASP A 228 13.95 1.75 12.29
CA ASP A 228 14.14 0.84 11.16
C ASP A 228 12.88 0.80 10.27
N VAL A 229 11.74 1.28 10.80
CA VAL A 229 10.47 1.29 10.08
C VAL A 229 10.44 2.43 9.08
N ILE A 230 10.24 2.11 7.80
CA ILE A 230 10.06 3.05 6.70
C ILE A 230 8.62 3.57 6.69
N GLY A 231 7.66 2.66 6.88
CA GLY A 231 6.24 2.97 6.85
C GLY A 231 5.38 1.75 7.14
N ARG A 232 4.09 1.94 6.96
CA ARG A 232 3.07 0.88 7.05
C ARG A 232 2.35 0.73 5.72
N ALA A 233 1.88 -0.46 5.42
CA ALA A 233 1.12 -0.75 4.22
C ALA A 233 -0.28 -0.10 4.26
N ARG A 234 -0.69 0.56 3.17
CA ARG A 234 -1.98 1.26 3.05
C ARG A 234 -2.49 1.22 1.62
N GLY A 235 -3.23 0.18 1.31
CA GLY A 235 -3.75 -0.05 -0.03
C GLY A 235 -2.74 -0.75 -0.95
N GLU A 236 -3.27 -1.31 -2.02
CA GLU A 236 -2.51 -2.10 -2.98
C GLU A 236 -2.96 -1.82 -4.41
N ILE A 237 -2.07 -2.03 -5.35
CA ILE A 237 -2.35 -2.21 -6.77
C ILE A 237 -2.00 -3.67 -7.05
N PRO A 238 -3.00 -4.56 -7.16
CA PRO A 238 -2.76 -5.99 -7.26
C PRO A 238 -2.07 -6.34 -8.57
N TRP A 239 -1.18 -7.33 -8.54
CA TRP A 239 -0.52 -7.99 -9.67
C TRP A 239 0.43 -7.16 -10.52
N PHE A 240 0.34 -5.82 -10.55
CA PHE A 240 1.15 -4.97 -11.45
C PHE A 240 2.65 -5.01 -11.13
N GLY A 241 3.03 -5.34 -9.91
CA GLY A 241 4.41 -5.58 -9.53
C GLY A 241 5.05 -6.77 -10.25
N LEU A 242 4.26 -7.78 -10.69
CA LEU A 242 4.74 -8.91 -11.48
C LEU A 242 5.41 -8.45 -12.79
N LEU A 243 4.96 -7.34 -13.39
CA LEU A 243 5.62 -6.79 -14.56
C LEU A 243 7.07 -6.38 -14.25
N LYS A 244 7.29 -5.69 -13.12
CA LYS A 244 8.66 -5.33 -12.66
C LYS A 244 9.47 -6.58 -12.37
N LEU A 245 8.90 -7.56 -11.65
CA LEU A 245 9.61 -8.77 -11.25
C LEU A 245 9.98 -9.65 -12.44
N THR A 246 9.14 -9.71 -13.49
CA THR A 246 9.46 -10.44 -14.73
C THR A 246 10.57 -9.76 -15.53
N LEU A 247 10.61 -8.41 -15.55
CA LEU A 247 11.65 -7.65 -16.27
C LEU A 247 12.96 -7.56 -15.49
N SER A 248 12.89 -7.62 -14.17
CA SER A 248 14.04 -7.54 -13.26
C SER A 248 13.83 -8.52 -12.11
N PRO A 249 14.09 -9.83 -12.35
CA PRO A 249 13.91 -10.88 -11.35
C PRO A 249 14.75 -10.64 -10.11
N THR A 250 14.24 -11.10 -8.97
CA THR A 250 14.96 -11.15 -7.69
C THR A 250 15.21 -12.61 -7.32
N ASP A 251 15.98 -12.85 -6.26
CA ASP A 251 16.23 -14.19 -5.74
C ASP A 251 14.92 -14.88 -5.28
N SER A 252 13.89 -14.09 -4.96
CA SER A 252 12.60 -14.60 -4.46
C SER A 252 11.57 -14.82 -5.57
N CYS A 253 11.53 -13.96 -6.60
CA CYS A 253 10.58 -14.00 -7.74
C CYS A 253 11.05 -13.02 -8.83
N CYS A 254 10.68 -13.13 -10.09
CA CYS A 254 10.04 -14.22 -10.82
C CYS A 254 10.91 -14.48 -12.05
N ASN A 255 11.35 -15.71 -12.22
CA ASN A 255 12.29 -16.06 -13.31
C ASN A 255 11.61 -16.17 -14.68
N SER A 256 10.27 -16.28 -14.69
CA SER A 256 9.48 -16.41 -15.91
C SER A 256 8.04 -16.01 -15.68
N TRP A 257 7.30 -15.81 -16.77
CA TRP A 257 5.85 -15.68 -16.70
C TRP A 257 5.22 -16.97 -16.14
N GLY A 258 4.35 -16.84 -15.16
CA GLY A 258 3.71 -17.98 -14.50
C GLY A 258 4.55 -18.62 -13.40
N ASP A 259 5.59 -17.92 -12.91
CA ASP A 259 6.41 -18.37 -11.79
C ASP A 259 5.51 -18.74 -10.58
N PRO A 260 5.68 -19.95 -9.98
CA PRO A 260 4.81 -20.46 -8.92
C PRO A 260 4.95 -19.74 -7.58
N GLU A 261 5.95 -18.86 -7.40
CA GLU A 261 6.10 -18.04 -6.20
C GLU A 261 4.97 -17.01 -6.07
N ALA A 262 4.40 -16.57 -7.20
CA ALA A 262 3.19 -15.76 -7.23
C ALA A 262 1.95 -16.64 -7.42
N PRO A 263 0.81 -16.34 -6.78
CA PRO A 263 -0.43 -17.06 -6.98
C PRO A 263 -0.82 -17.13 -8.46
N LYS A 264 -1.38 -18.26 -8.88
CA LYS A 264 -1.66 -18.51 -10.30
C LYS A 264 -2.60 -17.47 -10.92
N ASN A 265 -3.66 -17.10 -10.22
CA ASN A 265 -4.62 -16.11 -10.69
C ASN A 265 -4.06 -14.67 -10.72
N SER A 266 -2.93 -14.41 -10.06
CA SER A 266 -2.24 -13.10 -10.17
C SER A 266 -1.74 -12.83 -11.58
N TRP A 267 -1.28 -13.88 -12.29
CA TRP A 267 -0.84 -13.78 -13.68
C TRP A 267 -2.01 -13.50 -14.63
N ASP A 268 -3.16 -14.17 -14.39
CA ASP A 268 -4.38 -13.94 -15.14
C ASP A 268 -4.92 -12.52 -14.87
N GLY A 269 -4.83 -12.07 -13.61
CA GLY A 269 -5.19 -10.72 -13.20
C GLY A 269 -4.31 -9.65 -13.85
N LEU A 270 -3.00 -9.85 -13.90
CA LEU A 270 -2.08 -8.96 -14.60
C LEU A 270 -2.43 -8.86 -16.09
N LEU A 271 -2.64 -10.01 -16.75
CA LEU A 271 -3.02 -10.03 -18.18
C LEU A 271 -4.33 -9.28 -18.42
N GLY A 272 -5.35 -9.54 -17.60
CA GLY A 272 -6.63 -8.84 -17.66
C GLY A 272 -6.48 -7.32 -17.44
N GLY A 273 -5.67 -6.92 -16.46
CA GLY A 273 -5.36 -5.52 -16.18
C GLY A 273 -4.66 -4.82 -17.34
N LEU A 274 -3.69 -5.48 -17.97
CA LEU A 274 -3.01 -4.93 -19.16
C LEU A 274 -3.96 -4.78 -20.35
N ILE A 275 -4.80 -5.79 -20.62
CA ILE A 275 -5.82 -5.71 -21.68
C ILE A 275 -6.80 -4.56 -21.39
N PHE A 276 -7.26 -4.43 -20.14
CA PHE A 276 -8.16 -3.34 -19.74
C PHE A 276 -7.51 -1.97 -19.97
N LEU A 277 -6.25 -1.76 -19.58
CA LEU A 277 -5.53 -0.50 -19.78
C LEU A 277 -5.38 -0.15 -21.26
N LEU A 278 -5.10 -1.15 -22.11
CA LEU A 278 -5.03 -0.94 -23.57
C LEU A 278 -6.39 -0.61 -24.18
N ALA A 279 -7.46 -1.18 -23.65
CA ALA A 279 -8.82 -0.92 -24.10
C ALA A 279 -9.41 0.40 -23.56
N LEU A 280 -8.86 0.93 -22.46
CA LEU A 280 -9.41 2.08 -21.74
C LEU A 280 -9.60 3.33 -22.62
N PRO A 281 -8.67 3.75 -23.49
CA PRO A 281 -8.86 4.91 -24.36
C PRO A 281 -10.10 4.74 -25.27
N PHE A 282 -10.29 3.54 -25.83
CA PHE A 282 -11.43 3.23 -26.69
C PHE A 282 -12.74 3.23 -25.91
N ILE A 283 -12.73 2.68 -24.69
CA ILE A 283 -13.89 2.67 -23.79
C ILE A 283 -14.29 4.10 -23.45
N LEU A 284 -13.31 4.96 -23.08
CA LEU A 284 -13.55 6.37 -22.75
C LEU A 284 -14.09 7.16 -23.96
N GLU A 285 -13.57 6.90 -25.16
CA GLU A 285 -14.08 7.53 -26.38
C GLU A 285 -15.53 7.15 -26.67
N ILE A 286 -15.85 5.85 -26.58
CA ILE A 286 -17.22 5.36 -26.78
C ILE A 286 -18.16 5.93 -25.70
N ALA A 287 -17.74 5.93 -24.44
CA ALA A 287 -18.49 6.50 -23.34
C ALA A 287 -18.72 8.01 -23.51
N GLY A 288 -17.69 8.75 -23.96
CA GLY A 288 -17.80 10.17 -24.27
C GLY A 288 -18.78 10.47 -25.40
N ARG A 289 -18.74 9.69 -26.49
CA ARG A 289 -19.72 9.78 -27.59
C ARG A 289 -21.13 9.45 -27.13
N ALA A 290 -21.30 8.40 -26.33
CA ALA A 290 -22.58 8.04 -25.76
C ALA A 290 -23.10 9.13 -24.81
N TRP A 291 -22.26 9.68 -23.97
CA TRP A 291 -22.59 10.79 -23.06
C TRP A 291 -23.11 12.02 -23.82
N THR A 292 -22.37 12.47 -24.84
CA THR A 292 -22.78 13.64 -25.64
C THR A 292 -24.07 13.41 -26.40
N LYS A 293 -24.33 12.18 -26.84
CA LYS A 293 -25.56 11.82 -27.59
C LYS A 293 -26.77 11.65 -26.70
N TYR A 294 -26.63 11.00 -25.55
CA TYR A 294 -27.81 10.56 -24.77
C TYR A 294 -28.00 11.33 -23.44
N VAL A 295 -26.96 11.81 -22.81
CA VAL A 295 -26.98 12.43 -21.49
C VAL A 295 -26.81 13.95 -21.58
N GLY A 296 -25.82 14.44 -22.32
CA GLY A 296 -25.51 15.85 -22.44
C GLY A 296 -26.70 16.73 -22.84
N PRO A 297 -27.54 16.33 -23.82
CA PRO A 297 -28.73 17.12 -24.21
C PRO A 297 -29.79 17.22 -23.14
N ARG A 298 -29.83 16.28 -22.18
CA ARG A 298 -30.82 16.24 -21.10
C ARG A 298 -30.42 17.00 -19.85
N LEU A 299 -29.16 17.40 -19.76
CA LEU A 299 -28.67 18.16 -18.61
C LEU A 299 -29.02 19.65 -18.76
N PRO A 300 -29.48 20.33 -17.68
CA PRO A 300 -29.74 21.75 -17.71
C PRO A 300 -28.44 22.50 -18.03
N LYS A 301 -28.44 23.39 -19.03
CA LYS A 301 -27.29 24.22 -19.36
C LYS A 301 -27.01 25.15 -18.21
N VAL A 302 -25.99 24.84 -17.39
CA VAL A 302 -25.51 25.70 -16.31
C VAL A 302 -24.92 26.96 -16.96
N ARG A 303 -25.66 28.07 -16.89
CA ARG A 303 -25.18 29.40 -17.34
C ARG A 303 -24.33 29.99 -16.21
N TRP A 304 -23.03 29.89 -16.32
CA TRP A 304 -22.10 30.52 -15.39
C TRP A 304 -22.21 32.06 -15.51
N PRO A 305 -22.45 32.82 -14.42
CA PRO A 305 -22.70 34.27 -14.47
C PRO A 305 -21.57 35.08 -15.10
N TRP A 306 -20.34 34.65 -15.01
CA TRP A 306 -19.13 35.31 -15.56
C TRP A 306 -19.05 35.30 -17.09
N ARG A 307 -19.66 34.34 -17.80
CA ARG A 307 -19.74 34.38 -19.27
C ARG A 307 -20.61 35.52 -19.82
N LYS A 308 -21.54 36.05 -19.02
CA LYS A 308 -22.32 37.24 -19.39
C LYS A 308 -21.46 38.53 -19.35
N ALA A 309 -20.57 38.67 -18.36
CA ALA A 309 -19.73 39.83 -18.21
C ALA A 309 -18.71 39.98 -19.36
N ALA A 310 -18.16 38.89 -19.88
CA ALA A 310 -17.25 38.91 -21.02
C ALA A 310 -17.95 39.31 -22.34
N ALA A 311 -19.17 38.83 -22.55
CA ALA A 311 -19.95 39.17 -23.77
C ALA A 311 -20.52 40.63 -23.73
N GLU A 312 -20.73 41.21 -22.57
CA GLU A 312 -21.14 42.62 -22.39
C GLU A 312 -19.97 43.58 -22.52
N GLY A 313 -18.77 43.20 -22.07
CA GLY A 313 -17.53 43.95 -22.24
C GLY A 313 -17.18 44.15 -23.72
N ASP A 314 -17.29 43.07 -24.54
CA ASP A 314 -16.97 43.13 -25.97
C ASP A 314 -17.98 43.97 -26.79
N ARG A 315 -19.23 44.09 -26.35
CA ARG A 315 -20.24 44.99 -26.99
C ARG A 315 -20.06 46.47 -26.66
N ARG A 316 -19.44 46.84 -25.52
CA ARG A 316 -19.17 48.23 -25.19
C ARG A 316 -18.00 48.81 -25.97
N THR A 317 -16.98 47.99 -26.27
CA THR A 317 -15.80 48.42 -27.04
C THR A 317 -16.09 48.61 -28.53
N LYS A 318 -17.16 48.00 -29.07
CA LYS A 318 -17.54 48.15 -30.48
C LYS A 318 -18.52 49.30 -30.77
N ARG A 319 -18.92 50.13 -29.77
CA ARG A 319 -19.93 51.17 -29.95
C ARG A 319 -19.41 52.59 -29.90
N GLU A 320 -18.14 52.88 -30.00
CA GLU A 320 -17.65 54.23 -30.21
C GLU A 320 -16.81 54.39 -31.47
N PRO A 321 -17.44 54.81 -32.59
CA PRO A 321 -16.74 55.72 -33.50
C PRO A 321 -17.49 57.07 -33.64
N GLY A 322 -16.85 58.14 -33.16
CA GLY A 322 -16.88 59.42 -33.84
C GLY A 322 -18.20 60.20 -33.97
N ARG A 323 -18.47 61.05 -33.00
CA ARG A 323 -19.23 62.27 -33.27
C ARG A 323 -18.29 63.48 -33.17
N ARG A 324 -17.69 63.88 -34.28
CA ARG A 324 -17.17 65.23 -34.47
C ARG A 324 -18.36 66.18 -34.72
N THR A 325 -18.59 67.11 -33.84
CA THR A 325 -19.41 68.30 -34.12
C THR A 325 -18.51 69.47 -34.41
N ARG A 326 -18.91 70.21 -35.43
CA ARG A 326 -18.35 71.48 -35.85
C ARG A 326 -18.45 72.54 -34.76
#